data_ea7a6fb871a9692ba46f18b30ee7d5b4
#
_entry.id   ea7a6fb871a9692ba46f18b30ee7d5b4
#
_cell.length_a   1.000
_cell.length_b   1.000
_cell.length_c   1.000
_cell.angle_alpha   90.00
_cell.angle_beta   90.00
_cell.angle_gamma   90.00
#
_symmetry.space_group_name_H-M   'P 1'
#
loop_
_entity.id
_entity.type
_entity.pdbx_description
1 polymer ?
#
loop_
_entity_poly.entity_id
_entity_poly.type
_entity_poly.pdbx_seq_one_letter_code
_entity_poly.pdbx_strand_id
1 'polypeptide(L)'
;MKFEFDKEMWQKALFCARCGACRTVHAEQVDGLETGLQCPSGTNYFFESYYPAGRSYAAVALKRGELEWSDRVVDVIYSCTTCGFCQYTCERINVNKPTDVIRWLRSEAVEAGVGPLPSQRTIVQNLEAYDNPWGQPRARRTSWTRGLPFKIKDLSTGKDKAEVLLYPGCTYPYDPQIQPSLRFLTNLMHEGGVDFGILGSAEKCCGSTAFNLGYAKVLEKCGEENIKAFNQLGIKTIVTPCSGCLNTLRNLYPEIGECAFQVKHSVQILADLLREGKLQPKHRIKKTVTYHDPCHLGRHAKIFDAPREILKAIPGLTLKEMNRIRDYSFCCGGGGGVRTGKIDFALATAERRIREALDTGAEMLTTACPFCSQNFLDELNRSGLTLEFADVVELLHQSVFGEEATRKIKEAK
;
A
#
# COMPACT_ATOMS: atom_id res chain seq x y z
N MET A 1 16.24 -7.32 -20.40
CA MET A 1 16.13 -5.82 -20.45
C MET A 1 16.44 -5.36 -19.04
N LYS A 2 17.33 -4.41 -18.81
CA LYS A 2 17.59 -3.91 -17.46
C LYS A 2 16.47 -2.96 -17.06
N PHE A 3 15.86 -3.20 -15.92
CA PHE A 3 14.89 -2.29 -15.33
C PHE A 3 15.64 -1.10 -14.73
N GLU A 4 15.58 0.04 -15.39
CA GLU A 4 16.23 1.29 -14.97
C GLU A 4 15.22 2.43 -14.97
N PHE A 5 15.42 3.44 -14.10
CA PHE A 5 14.68 4.68 -14.23
C PHE A 5 15.07 5.38 -15.54
N ASP A 6 14.08 5.92 -16.24
CA ASP A 6 14.30 6.72 -17.45
C ASP A 6 15.25 7.89 -17.13
N LYS A 7 16.46 7.86 -17.70
CA LYS A 7 17.50 8.88 -17.45
C LYS A 7 17.10 10.28 -17.92
N GLU A 8 16.13 10.34 -18.83
CA GLU A 8 15.58 11.60 -19.34
C GLU A 8 14.31 12.04 -18.58
N MET A 9 13.99 11.38 -17.46
CA MET A 9 12.79 11.69 -16.67
C MET A 9 12.76 13.15 -16.18
N TRP A 10 13.91 13.78 -15.97
CA TRP A 10 14.01 15.21 -15.64
C TRP A 10 13.40 16.12 -16.71
N GLN A 11 13.43 15.71 -18.00
CA GLN A 11 12.80 16.47 -19.09
C GLN A 11 11.29 16.50 -18.93
N LYS A 12 10.69 15.44 -18.35
CA LYS A 12 9.26 15.43 -18.02
C LYS A 12 8.90 16.54 -17.00
N ALA A 13 9.84 16.87 -16.10
CA ALA A 13 9.66 17.94 -15.12
C ALA A 13 9.57 19.33 -15.76
N LEU A 14 10.17 19.55 -16.95
CA LEU A 14 10.09 20.82 -17.68
C LEU A 14 8.64 21.19 -18.07
N PHE A 15 7.77 20.19 -18.24
CA PHE A 15 6.37 20.42 -18.60
C PHE A 15 5.48 20.83 -17.42
N CYS A 16 6.05 21.01 -16.23
CA CYS A 16 5.30 21.50 -15.08
C CYS A 16 4.89 22.97 -15.26
N ALA A 17 3.59 23.19 -15.47
CA ALA A 17 3.03 24.53 -15.69
C ALA A 17 2.80 25.32 -14.40
N ARG A 18 3.15 24.79 -13.21
CA ARG A 18 2.88 25.40 -11.87
C ARG A 18 1.41 25.75 -11.63
N CYS A 19 0.46 25.05 -12.26
CA CYS A 19 -0.98 25.35 -12.17
C CYS A 19 -1.59 25.12 -10.78
N GLY A 20 -0.90 24.41 -9.88
CA GLY A 20 -1.38 24.15 -8.52
C GLY A 20 -2.31 22.94 -8.37
N ALA A 21 -2.81 22.32 -9.45
CA ALA A 21 -3.73 21.18 -9.40
C ALA A 21 -3.23 19.99 -8.54
N CYS A 22 -1.92 19.84 -8.39
CA CYS A 22 -1.32 18.80 -7.55
C CYS A 22 -1.29 19.13 -6.03
N ARG A 23 -1.76 20.30 -5.61
CA ARG A 23 -1.72 20.76 -4.23
C ARG A 23 -3.04 20.55 -3.51
N THR A 24 -4.15 20.83 -4.21
CA THR A 24 -5.47 21.01 -3.64
C THR A 24 -6.52 20.22 -4.40
N VAL A 25 -7.64 19.97 -3.75
CA VAL A 25 -8.92 19.63 -4.34
C VAL A 25 -9.91 20.76 -4.06
N HIS A 26 -10.88 20.95 -4.94
CA HIS A 26 -11.88 22.00 -4.86
C HIS A 26 -13.30 21.43 -4.78
N ALA A 27 -14.28 22.24 -4.45
CA ALA A 27 -15.70 21.86 -4.35
C ALA A 27 -16.24 21.22 -5.64
N GLU A 28 -15.75 21.64 -6.80
CA GLU A 28 -16.09 21.04 -8.11
C GLU A 28 -15.63 19.59 -8.26
N GLN A 29 -14.64 19.19 -7.46
CA GLN A 29 -14.03 17.83 -7.50
C GLN A 29 -14.50 16.96 -6.35
N VAL A 30 -14.83 17.58 -5.22
CA VAL A 30 -15.20 16.88 -3.97
C VAL A 30 -16.30 17.65 -3.27
N ASP A 31 -17.49 17.09 -3.27
CA ASP A 31 -18.66 17.67 -2.60
C ASP A 31 -18.41 17.92 -1.11
N GLY A 32 -18.91 19.06 -0.63
CA GLY A 32 -18.77 19.45 0.77
C GLY A 32 -17.36 19.92 1.19
N LEU A 33 -16.44 20.11 0.24
CA LEU A 33 -15.10 20.61 0.48
C LEU A 33 -14.85 21.85 -0.39
N GLU A 34 -14.85 23.04 0.18
CA GLU A 34 -14.59 24.28 -0.59
C GLU A 34 -13.21 24.27 -1.23
N THR A 35 -12.17 24.07 -0.41
CA THR A 35 -10.78 23.89 -0.85
C THR A 35 -10.02 23.08 0.18
N GLY A 36 -9.39 22.00 -0.25
CA GLY A 36 -8.63 21.13 0.63
C GLY A 36 -7.21 20.90 0.15
N LEU A 37 -6.23 21.07 1.05
CA LEU A 37 -4.85 20.70 0.77
C LEU A 37 -4.75 19.17 0.66
N GLN A 38 -4.19 18.69 -0.44
CA GLN A 38 -4.20 17.27 -0.78
C GLN A 38 -2.81 16.60 -0.75
N CYS A 39 -1.74 17.35 -1.02
CA CYS A 39 -0.40 16.79 -0.96
C CYS A 39 0.06 16.65 0.50
N PRO A 40 0.29 15.43 1.05
CA PRO A 40 0.66 15.25 2.46
C PRO A 40 1.86 16.09 2.89
N SER A 41 2.97 16.03 2.14
CA SER A 41 4.17 16.80 2.50
C SER A 41 3.99 18.31 2.35
N GLY A 42 3.32 18.75 1.28
CA GLY A 42 3.00 20.17 1.12
C GLY A 42 2.11 20.69 2.24
N THR A 43 1.12 19.88 2.66
CA THR A 43 0.21 20.21 3.78
C THR A 43 0.92 20.23 5.14
N ASN A 44 1.98 19.44 5.31
CA ASN A 44 2.72 19.38 6.58
C ASN A 44 3.77 20.49 6.71
N TYR A 45 4.48 20.79 5.63
CA TYR A 45 5.62 21.73 5.67
C TYR A 45 5.30 23.13 5.14
N PHE A 46 4.19 23.30 4.40
CA PHE A 46 3.70 24.55 3.81
C PHE A 46 4.66 25.31 2.88
N PHE A 47 5.77 24.70 2.49
CA PHE A 47 6.73 25.26 1.53
C PHE A 47 6.57 24.66 0.15
N GLU A 48 6.75 25.48 -0.90
CA GLU A 48 6.63 25.06 -2.30
C GLU A 48 7.51 23.87 -2.67
N SER A 49 8.72 23.83 -2.12
CA SER A 49 9.66 22.72 -2.36
C SER A 49 9.10 21.34 -1.94
N TYR A 50 8.17 21.29 -1.00
CA TYR A 50 7.54 20.07 -0.55
C TYR A 50 6.29 19.67 -1.37
N TYR A 51 5.87 20.51 -2.31
CA TYR A 51 4.86 20.15 -3.30
C TYR A 51 5.49 19.52 -4.56
N PRO A 52 4.71 18.79 -5.38
CA PRO A 52 5.23 18.15 -6.59
C PRO A 52 5.88 19.12 -7.58
N ALA A 53 5.31 20.32 -7.72
CA ALA A 53 5.87 21.36 -8.60
C ALA A 53 7.28 21.76 -8.17
N GLY A 54 7.50 22.04 -6.88
CA GLY A 54 8.82 22.38 -6.36
C GLY A 54 9.84 21.27 -6.56
N ARG A 55 9.44 19.99 -6.36
CA ARG A 55 10.32 18.85 -6.65
C ARG A 55 10.63 18.70 -8.14
N SER A 56 9.68 19.00 -9.02
CA SER A 56 9.95 19.04 -10.47
C SER A 56 10.99 20.09 -10.82
N TYR A 57 10.94 21.27 -10.16
CA TYR A 57 11.97 22.31 -10.35
C TYR A 57 13.33 21.90 -9.80
N ALA A 58 13.36 21.27 -8.62
CA ALA A 58 14.59 20.74 -8.06
C ALA A 58 15.24 19.71 -9.01
N ALA A 59 14.42 18.86 -9.66
CA ALA A 59 14.90 17.91 -10.65
C ALA A 59 15.63 18.60 -11.83
N VAL A 60 15.04 19.65 -12.37
CA VAL A 60 15.62 20.42 -13.47
C VAL A 60 16.88 21.16 -13.03
N ALA A 61 16.83 21.83 -11.88
CA ALA A 61 17.94 22.62 -11.36
C ALA A 61 19.16 21.74 -11.02
N LEU A 62 18.96 20.57 -10.38
CA LEU A 62 20.02 19.60 -10.14
C LEU A 62 20.66 19.12 -11.44
N LYS A 63 19.84 18.79 -12.45
CA LYS A 63 20.36 18.31 -13.74
C LYS A 63 21.14 19.36 -14.52
N ARG A 64 20.80 20.63 -14.35
CA ARG A 64 21.50 21.78 -14.97
C ARG A 64 22.70 22.27 -14.17
N GLY A 65 22.96 21.74 -12.97
CA GLY A 65 24.00 22.23 -12.08
C GLY A 65 23.68 23.59 -11.44
N GLU A 66 22.42 24.02 -11.47
CA GLU A 66 21.94 25.25 -10.82
C GLU A 66 21.60 25.03 -9.34
N LEU A 67 21.49 23.78 -8.91
CA LEU A 67 21.27 23.34 -7.54
C LEU A 67 22.23 22.19 -7.24
N GLU A 68 22.83 22.21 -6.05
CA GLU A 68 23.67 21.14 -5.55
C GLU A 68 22.94 20.25 -4.58
N TRP A 69 23.39 18.99 -4.45
CA TRP A 69 22.90 18.08 -3.44
C TRP A 69 23.23 18.59 -2.03
N SER A 70 22.24 18.58 -1.17
CA SER A 70 22.35 18.94 0.24
C SER A 70 21.36 18.12 1.07
N ASP A 71 21.57 18.05 2.38
CA ASP A 71 20.63 17.39 3.31
C ASP A 71 19.21 17.94 3.16
N ARG A 72 19.06 19.24 2.85
CA ARG A 72 17.75 19.87 2.64
C ARG A 72 17.08 19.37 1.36
N VAL A 73 17.80 19.22 0.28
CA VAL A 73 17.28 18.68 -0.98
C VAL A 73 16.85 17.22 -0.78
N VAL A 74 17.69 16.42 -0.10
CA VAL A 74 17.36 15.03 0.24
C VAL A 74 16.12 14.97 1.13
N ASP A 75 16.03 15.82 2.16
CA ASP A 75 14.86 15.92 3.04
C ASP A 75 13.57 16.20 2.26
N VAL A 76 13.58 17.16 1.35
CA VAL A 76 12.45 17.52 0.50
C VAL A 76 12.00 16.33 -0.37
N ILE A 77 12.95 15.63 -1.01
CA ILE A 77 12.68 14.53 -1.94
C ILE A 77 12.10 13.32 -1.19
N TYR A 78 12.68 12.97 -0.03
CA TYR A 78 12.24 11.82 0.75
C TYR A 78 11.04 12.09 1.67
N SER A 79 10.52 13.32 1.67
CA SER A 79 9.23 13.65 2.30
C SER A 79 8.00 13.32 1.44
N CYS A 80 8.16 12.71 0.27
CA CYS A 80 7.04 12.30 -0.58
C CYS A 80 6.57 10.88 -0.26
N THR A 81 5.27 10.70 0.00
CA THR A 81 4.64 9.40 0.25
C THR A 81 4.40 8.56 -1.02
N THR A 82 4.74 9.06 -2.19
CA THR A 82 4.49 8.43 -3.51
C THR A 82 3.02 8.03 -3.74
N CYS A 83 2.07 8.76 -3.15
CA CYS A 83 0.65 8.44 -3.20
C CYS A 83 0.00 8.60 -4.59
N GLY A 84 0.67 9.25 -5.54
CA GLY A 84 0.21 9.39 -6.92
C GLY A 84 -0.89 10.42 -7.17
N PHE A 85 -1.33 11.19 -6.17
CA PHE A 85 -2.37 12.21 -6.38
C PHE A 85 -1.95 13.26 -7.41
N CYS A 86 -0.73 13.78 -7.29
CA CYS A 86 -0.20 14.76 -8.23
C CYS A 86 -0.14 14.26 -9.68
N GLN A 87 0.06 12.96 -9.87
CA GLN A 87 0.05 12.35 -11.20
C GLN A 87 -1.38 12.17 -11.73
N TYR A 88 -2.33 11.86 -10.83
CA TYR A 88 -3.74 11.73 -11.19
C TYR A 88 -4.36 13.09 -11.63
N THR A 89 -4.08 14.16 -10.88
CA THR A 89 -4.67 15.49 -11.13
C THR A 89 -3.89 16.34 -12.12
N CYS A 90 -2.72 15.88 -12.59
CA CYS A 90 -1.89 16.67 -13.49
C CYS A 90 -2.51 16.72 -14.90
N GLU A 91 -2.95 17.89 -15.34
CA GLU A 91 -3.47 18.10 -16.70
C GLU A 91 -2.43 17.82 -17.79
N ARG A 92 -1.15 17.81 -17.42
CA ARG A 92 -0.01 17.46 -18.28
C ARG A 92 0.47 16.02 -18.07
N ILE A 93 -0.41 15.10 -17.64
CA ILE A 93 -0.04 13.74 -17.19
C ILE A 93 0.71 12.93 -18.26
N ASN A 94 0.38 13.13 -19.53
CA ASN A 94 1.04 12.40 -20.62
C ASN A 94 2.47 12.86 -20.85
N VAL A 95 2.84 14.04 -20.40
CA VAL A 95 4.16 14.66 -20.56
C VAL A 95 4.87 14.81 -19.21
N ASN A 96 4.23 15.40 -18.20
CA ASN A 96 4.76 15.53 -16.85
C ASN A 96 4.25 14.38 -15.98
N LYS A 97 5.13 13.53 -15.49
CA LYS A 97 4.83 12.40 -14.61
C LYS A 97 5.38 12.67 -13.20
N PRO A 98 4.73 13.51 -12.39
CA PRO A 98 5.34 14.03 -11.15
C PRO A 98 5.79 12.94 -10.16
N THR A 99 5.03 11.84 -10.03
CA THR A 99 5.41 10.74 -9.13
C THR A 99 6.65 10.00 -9.63
N ASP A 100 6.76 9.81 -10.95
CA ASP A 100 7.90 9.13 -11.56
C ASP A 100 9.14 10.03 -11.56
N VAL A 101 8.97 11.35 -11.76
CA VAL A 101 10.05 12.34 -11.55
C VAL A 101 10.62 12.26 -10.14
N ILE A 102 9.76 12.13 -9.12
CA ILE A 102 10.22 12.01 -7.72
C ILE A 102 10.96 10.70 -7.48
N ARG A 103 10.51 9.58 -8.05
CA ARG A 103 11.21 8.30 -7.97
C ARG A 103 12.57 8.36 -8.66
N TRP A 104 12.61 8.98 -9.84
CA TRP A 104 13.86 9.23 -10.55
C TRP A 104 14.81 10.11 -9.72
N LEU A 105 14.35 11.23 -9.14
CA LEU A 105 15.18 12.04 -8.23
C LEU A 105 15.78 11.24 -7.08
N ARG A 106 15.02 10.29 -6.53
CA ARG A 106 15.50 9.40 -5.49
C ARG A 106 16.59 8.46 -6.00
N SER A 107 16.48 7.97 -7.25
CA SER A 107 17.56 7.16 -7.84
C SER A 107 18.83 7.99 -8.06
N GLU A 108 18.72 9.22 -8.55
CA GLU A 108 19.86 10.14 -8.68
C GLU A 108 20.53 10.42 -7.31
N ALA A 109 19.72 10.60 -6.25
CA ALA A 109 20.24 10.79 -4.89
C ALA A 109 20.97 9.54 -4.36
N VAL A 110 20.50 8.35 -4.69
CA VAL A 110 21.16 7.07 -4.36
C VAL A 110 22.46 6.93 -5.14
N GLU A 111 22.46 7.22 -6.43
CA GLU A 111 23.65 7.16 -7.29
C GLU A 111 24.72 8.17 -6.86
N ALA A 112 24.31 9.36 -6.42
CA ALA A 112 25.18 10.38 -5.85
C ALA A 112 25.67 10.06 -4.42
N GLY A 113 25.22 8.97 -3.80
CA GLY A 113 25.58 8.56 -2.43
C GLY A 113 24.98 9.41 -1.31
N VAL A 114 24.11 10.39 -1.65
CA VAL A 114 23.50 11.31 -0.67
C VAL A 114 22.15 10.81 -0.12
N GLY A 115 21.45 9.98 -0.87
CA GLY A 115 20.18 9.36 -0.47
C GLY A 115 20.30 7.85 -0.22
N PRO A 116 19.24 7.22 0.31
CA PRO A 116 18.13 7.81 1.05
C PRO A 116 18.53 8.27 2.45
N LEU A 117 17.54 8.70 3.28
CA LEU A 117 17.77 9.03 4.68
C LEU A 117 18.39 7.83 5.44
N PRO A 118 19.25 8.05 6.46
CA PRO A 118 19.97 6.97 7.15
C PRO A 118 19.09 5.81 7.60
N SER A 119 17.94 6.10 8.24
CA SER A 119 16.98 5.07 8.68
C SER A 119 16.33 4.29 7.53
N GLN A 120 16.24 4.87 6.34
CA GLN A 120 15.71 4.19 5.15
C GLN A 120 16.72 3.27 4.47
N ARG A 121 18.03 3.49 4.65
CA ARG A 121 19.10 2.62 4.11
C ARG A 121 19.01 1.22 4.70
N THR A 122 18.59 1.09 5.96
CA THR A 122 18.41 -0.21 6.63
C THR A 122 17.36 -1.09 5.95
N ILE A 123 16.35 -0.50 5.27
CA ILE A 123 15.35 -1.24 4.50
C ILE A 123 16.02 -2.07 3.40
N VAL A 124 16.95 -1.48 2.67
CA VAL A 124 17.64 -2.15 1.55
C VAL A 124 18.60 -3.22 2.08
N GLN A 125 19.37 -2.90 3.12
CA GLN A 125 20.24 -3.86 3.80
C GLN A 125 19.43 -5.07 4.30
N ASN A 126 18.27 -4.84 4.89
CA ASN A 126 17.39 -5.91 5.35
C ASN A 126 16.82 -6.74 4.19
N LEU A 127 16.49 -6.12 3.05
CA LEU A 127 16.04 -6.85 1.86
C LEU A 127 17.13 -7.79 1.34
N GLU A 128 18.39 -7.37 1.34
CA GLU A 128 19.52 -8.17 0.91
C GLU A 128 19.82 -9.33 1.87
N ALA A 129 19.73 -9.09 3.18
CA ALA A 129 20.08 -10.08 4.20
C ALA A 129 18.93 -11.05 4.54
N TYR A 130 17.69 -10.58 4.53
CA TYR A 130 16.54 -11.30 5.08
C TYR A 130 15.38 -11.50 4.09
N ASP A 131 15.48 -11.01 2.86
CA ASP A 131 14.38 -10.98 1.86
C ASP A 131 13.10 -10.25 2.36
N ASN A 132 13.24 -9.37 3.35
CA ASN A 132 12.15 -8.51 3.82
C ASN A 132 12.70 -7.18 4.39
N PRO A 133 11.92 -6.09 4.31
CA PRO A 133 12.38 -4.76 4.74
C PRO A 133 12.52 -4.59 6.26
N TRP A 134 12.02 -5.55 7.05
CA TRP A 134 11.92 -5.44 8.50
C TRP A 134 13.08 -6.09 9.25
N GLY A 135 14.04 -6.72 8.53
CA GLY A 135 15.15 -7.44 9.14
C GLY A 135 14.74 -8.65 9.99
N GLN A 136 13.60 -9.22 9.68
CA GLN A 136 13.07 -10.36 10.44
C GLN A 136 13.52 -11.69 9.85
N PRO A 137 13.83 -12.71 10.68
CA PRO A 137 14.17 -14.05 10.19
C PRO A 137 13.08 -14.63 9.28
N ARG A 138 13.48 -15.23 8.16
CA ARG A 138 12.56 -15.86 7.19
C ARG A 138 11.63 -16.89 7.83
N ALA A 139 12.13 -17.66 8.80
CA ALA A 139 11.34 -18.67 9.52
C ALA A 139 10.12 -18.07 10.25
N ARG A 140 10.17 -16.79 10.66
CA ARG A 140 9.05 -16.10 11.31
C ARG A 140 7.94 -15.70 10.33
N ARG A 141 8.20 -15.75 9.02
CA ARG A 141 7.21 -15.36 8.00
C ARG A 141 5.93 -16.22 8.06
N THR A 142 6.03 -17.44 8.53
CA THR A 142 4.90 -18.36 8.65
C THR A 142 4.29 -18.44 10.06
N SER A 143 4.78 -17.67 11.03
CA SER A 143 4.30 -17.73 12.41
C SER A 143 2.79 -17.48 12.53
N TRP A 144 2.22 -16.66 11.65
CA TRP A 144 0.79 -16.37 11.60
C TRP A 144 -0.09 -17.56 11.22
N THR A 145 0.46 -18.63 10.63
CA THR A 145 -0.32 -19.84 10.27
C THR A 145 -0.62 -20.74 11.48
N ARG A 146 0.06 -20.52 12.60
CA ARG A 146 -0.18 -21.29 13.83
C ARG A 146 -1.59 -21.03 14.35
N GLY A 147 -2.27 -22.11 14.74
CA GLY A 147 -3.64 -22.02 15.29
C GLY A 147 -4.74 -21.87 14.24
N LEU A 148 -4.42 -21.93 12.95
CA LEU A 148 -5.44 -22.08 11.92
C LEU A 148 -6.11 -23.46 12.03
N PRO A 149 -7.44 -23.57 11.78
CA PRO A 149 -8.17 -24.82 11.87
C PRO A 149 -7.87 -25.79 10.70
N PHE A 150 -7.07 -25.39 9.75
CA PHE A 150 -6.63 -26.18 8.59
C PHE A 150 -5.15 -25.90 8.27
N LYS A 151 -4.55 -26.82 7.54
CA LYS A 151 -3.16 -26.70 7.08
C LYS A 151 -3.15 -26.01 5.71
N ILE A 152 -2.39 -24.93 5.59
CA ILE A 152 -2.17 -24.26 4.30
C ILE A 152 -1.13 -25.05 3.51
N LYS A 153 -1.34 -25.21 2.20
CA LYS A 153 -0.42 -25.86 1.27
C LYS A 153 0.89 -25.06 1.18
N ASP A 154 2.03 -25.75 1.30
CA ASP A 154 3.36 -25.15 1.10
C ASP A 154 3.86 -25.45 -0.32
N LEU A 155 3.74 -24.45 -1.18
CA LEU A 155 4.10 -24.55 -2.58
C LEU A 155 5.62 -24.52 -2.82
N SER A 156 6.41 -24.10 -1.83
CA SER A 156 7.87 -23.99 -1.96
C SER A 156 8.56 -25.34 -2.09
N THR A 157 7.93 -26.40 -1.55
CA THR A 157 8.49 -27.74 -1.56
C THR A 157 8.27 -28.49 -2.87
N GLY A 158 7.39 -28.00 -3.75
CA GLY A 158 6.96 -28.67 -4.97
C GLY A 158 6.09 -29.93 -4.76
N LYS A 159 5.79 -30.30 -3.49
CA LYS A 159 4.93 -31.43 -3.14
C LYS A 159 3.46 -31.07 -3.23
N ASP A 160 3.12 -29.87 -2.76
CA ASP A 160 1.76 -29.35 -2.82
C ASP A 160 1.55 -28.56 -4.12
N LYS A 161 0.31 -28.59 -4.63
CA LYS A 161 -0.13 -27.80 -5.77
C LYS A 161 -1.40 -27.04 -5.39
N ALA A 162 -1.57 -25.84 -5.92
CA ALA A 162 -2.76 -25.03 -5.76
C ALA A 162 -3.02 -24.18 -7.01
N GLU A 163 -4.26 -23.74 -7.19
CA GLU A 163 -4.65 -22.85 -8.28
C GLU A 163 -4.22 -21.40 -8.01
N VAL A 164 -4.19 -21.02 -6.73
CA VAL A 164 -3.92 -19.67 -6.26
C VAL A 164 -2.69 -19.65 -5.35
N LEU A 165 -1.75 -18.75 -5.63
CA LEU A 165 -0.71 -18.36 -4.68
C LEU A 165 -1.24 -17.21 -3.82
N LEU A 166 -1.42 -17.44 -2.53
CA LEU A 166 -1.55 -16.34 -1.58
C LEU A 166 -0.15 -15.78 -1.29
N TYR A 167 0.04 -14.52 -1.62
CA TYR A 167 1.26 -13.76 -1.37
C TYR A 167 1.02 -12.72 -0.28
N PRO A 168 1.24 -13.04 1.02
CA PRO A 168 1.03 -12.15 2.16
C PRO A 168 1.84 -10.85 2.09
N GLY A 169 2.98 -10.87 1.42
CA GLY A 169 3.96 -9.81 1.43
C GLY A 169 4.76 -9.78 2.73
N CYS A 170 5.32 -8.61 3.07
CA CYS A 170 6.26 -8.52 4.18
C CYS A 170 5.66 -7.89 5.46
N THR A 171 4.61 -7.07 5.36
CA THR A 171 4.13 -6.28 6.50
C THR A 171 3.22 -7.08 7.41
N TYR A 172 2.16 -7.69 6.89
CA TYR A 172 1.26 -8.52 7.70
C TYR A 172 1.94 -9.65 8.48
N PRO A 173 2.85 -10.46 7.89
CA PRO A 173 3.44 -11.59 8.62
C PRO A 173 4.26 -11.20 9.84
N TYR A 174 4.88 -10.03 9.84
CA TYR A 174 5.84 -9.63 10.85
C TYR A 174 5.32 -8.61 11.85
N ASP A 175 4.16 -8.01 11.62
CA ASP A 175 3.55 -7.06 12.55
C ASP A 175 2.40 -7.71 13.33
N PRO A 176 2.58 -7.92 14.66
CA PRO A 176 1.56 -8.58 15.49
C PRO A 176 0.22 -7.86 15.54
N GLN A 177 0.19 -6.53 15.34
CA GLN A 177 -1.06 -5.76 15.42
C GLN A 177 -2.01 -6.05 14.25
N ILE A 178 -1.43 -6.31 13.07
CA ILE A 178 -2.20 -6.53 11.84
C ILE A 178 -2.13 -7.97 11.32
N GLN A 179 -1.24 -8.80 11.89
CA GLN A 179 -1.08 -10.21 11.52
C GLN A 179 -2.41 -11.00 11.55
N PRO A 180 -3.35 -10.76 12.47
CA PRO A 180 -4.64 -11.43 12.47
C PRO A 180 -5.42 -11.32 11.16
N SER A 181 -5.24 -10.23 10.41
CA SER A 181 -5.87 -10.04 9.10
C SER A 181 -5.52 -11.15 8.09
N LEU A 182 -4.32 -11.74 8.17
CA LEU A 182 -3.98 -12.90 7.34
C LEU A 182 -4.77 -14.15 7.71
N ARG A 183 -5.00 -14.38 9.01
CA ARG A 183 -5.80 -15.51 9.50
C ARG A 183 -7.26 -15.32 9.08
N PHE A 184 -7.81 -14.13 9.20
CA PHE A 184 -9.15 -13.80 8.71
C PHE A 184 -9.29 -14.06 7.20
N LEU A 185 -8.33 -13.55 6.42
CA LEU A 185 -8.32 -13.76 4.98
C LEU A 185 -8.27 -15.24 4.60
N THR A 186 -7.38 -16.01 5.22
CA THR A 186 -7.24 -17.43 4.89
C THR A 186 -8.45 -18.26 5.31
N ASN A 187 -9.10 -17.94 6.44
CA ASN A 187 -10.36 -18.57 6.84
C ASN A 187 -11.47 -18.27 5.81
N LEU A 188 -11.60 -17.03 5.35
CA LEU A 188 -12.58 -16.66 4.34
C LEU A 188 -12.29 -17.32 2.99
N MET A 189 -11.04 -17.39 2.56
CA MET A 189 -10.67 -18.09 1.32
C MET A 189 -10.95 -19.60 1.41
N HIS A 190 -10.66 -20.21 2.56
CA HIS A 190 -10.95 -21.61 2.80
C HIS A 190 -12.44 -21.89 2.81
N GLU A 191 -13.24 -21.11 3.53
CA GLU A 191 -14.71 -21.21 3.56
C GLU A 191 -15.32 -21.03 2.16
N GLY A 192 -14.79 -20.10 1.37
CA GLY A 192 -15.20 -19.86 -0.01
C GLY A 192 -14.73 -20.93 -1.00
N GLY A 193 -14.04 -21.99 -0.54
CA GLY A 193 -13.58 -23.12 -1.37
C GLY A 193 -12.44 -22.76 -2.32
N VAL A 194 -11.65 -21.73 -2.02
CA VAL A 194 -10.49 -21.36 -2.84
C VAL A 194 -9.37 -22.38 -2.63
N ASP A 195 -8.85 -22.95 -3.70
CA ASP A 195 -7.65 -23.80 -3.66
C ASP A 195 -6.39 -22.93 -3.68
N PHE A 196 -5.79 -22.69 -2.51
CA PHE A 196 -4.64 -21.80 -2.36
C PHE A 196 -3.50 -22.43 -1.54
N GLY A 197 -2.31 -21.87 -1.77
CA GLY A 197 -1.12 -22.17 -0.99
C GLY A 197 -0.22 -20.95 -0.83
N ILE A 198 0.83 -21.07 -0.05
CA ILE A 198 1.84 -20.03 0.22
C ILE A 198 3.24 -20.53 -0.11
N LEU A 199 4.19 -19.62 -0.27
CA LEU A 199 5.61 -19.95 -0.37
C LEU A 199 6.32 -20.08 0.98
N GLY A 200 5.60 -19.79 2.06
CA GLY A 200 6.14 -19.92 3.40
C GLY A 200 7.41 -19.10 3.63
N SER A 201 8.44 -19.73 4.20
CA SER A 201 9.74 -19.10 4.45
C SER A 201 10.54 -18.78 3.18
N ALA A 202 10.17 -19.37 2.03
CA ALA A 202 10.79 -19.11 0.74
C ALA A 202 10.26 -17.86 0.03
N GLU A 203 9.16 -17.27 0.53
CA GLU A 203 8.63 -16.03 -0.04
C GLU A 203 9.60 -14.87 0.13
N LYS A 204 9.88 -14.15 -0.95
CA LYS A 204 10.71 -12.96 -0.98
C LYS A 204 9.89 -11.69 -1.09
N CYS A 205 10.47 -10.54 -0.71
CA CYS A 205 9.82 -9.24 -0.87
C CYS A 205 9.54 -8.93 -2.34
N CYS A 206 8.46 -8.19 -2.60
CA CYS A 206 8.16 -7.71 -3.96
C CYS A 206 9.08 -6.57 -4.45
N GLY A 207 9.92 -5.99 -3.60
CA GLY A 207 10.80 -4.88 -3.97
C GLY A 207 10.17 -3.48 -3.97
N SER A 208 8.86 -3.36 -3.72
CA SER A 208 8.13 -2.08 -3.78
C SER A 208 8.76 -0.96 -2.97
N THR A 209 9.20 -1.26 -1.75
CA THR A 209 9.79 -0.24 -0.85
C THR A 209 11.13 0.23 -1.38
N ALA A 210 11.99 -0.67 -1.84
CA ALA A 210 13.27 -0.32 -2.45
C ALA A 210 13.09 0.56 -3.69
N PHE A 211 12.17 0.20 -4.57
CA PHE A 211 11.83 1.01 -5.75
C PHE A 211 11.42 2.44 -5.39
N ASN A 212 10.51 2.57 -4.43
CA ASN A 212 10.07 3.89 -3.98
C ASN A 212 11.16 4.69 -3.24
N LEU A 213 12.25 4.05 -2.82
CA LEU A 213 13.45 4.70 -2.24
C LEU A 213 14.53 5.04 -3.28
N GLY A 214 14.34 4.65 -4.56
CA GLY A 214 15.27 4.94 -5.65
C GLY A 214 16.18 3.76 -6.04
N TYR A 215 15.97 2.57 -5.47
CA TYR A 215 16.77 1.39 -5.77
C TYR A 215 16.12 0.51 -6.86
N ALA A 216 16.21 0.94 -8.12
CA ALA A 216 15.66 0.20 -9.25
C ALA A 216 16.25 -1.21 -9.38
N LYS A 217 17.57 -1.35 -9.22
CA LYS A 217 18.27 -2.65 -9.31
C LYS A 217 17.81 -3.65 -8.25
N VAL A 218 17.42 -3.20 -7.06
CA VAL A 218 16.89 -4.07 -6.01
C VAL A 218 15.49 -4.57 -6.40
N LEU A 219 14.65 -3.70 -7.00
CA LEU A 219 13.37 -4.12 -7.54
C LEU A 219 13.58 -5.12 -8.68
N GLU A 220 14.49 -4.87 -9.63
CA GLU A 220 14.81 -5.76 -10.72
C GLU A 220 15.17 -7.16 -10.22
N LYS A 221 16.12 -7.25 -9.28
CA LYS A 221 16.50 -8.53 -8.65
C LYS A 221 15.33 -9.24 -7.99
N CYS A 222 14.54 -8.53 -7.17
CA CYS A 222 13.35 -9.10 -6.54
C CYS A 222 12.34 -9.60 -7.58
N GLY A 223 12.15 -8.85 -8.67
CA GLY A 223 11.25 -9.17 -9.76
C GLY A 223 11.68 -10.42 -10.52
N GLU A 224 12.95 -10.49 -10.95
CA GLU A 224 13.49 -11.64 -11.66
C GLU A 224 13.35 -12.94 -10.86
N GLU A 225 13.72 -12.88 -9.57
CA GLU A 225 13.66 -14.05 -8.68
C GLU A 225 12.20 -14.49 -8.43
N ASN A 226 11.29 -13.55 -8.17
CA ASN A 226 9.88 -13.86 -7.94
C ASN A 226 9.16 -14.31 -9.22
N ILE A 227 9.37 -13.66 -10.36
CA ILE A 227 8.77 -14.04 -11.65
C ILE A 227 9.19 -15.47 -12.00
N LYS A 228 10.49 -15.78 -11.86
CA LYS A 228 11.00 -17.14 -12.09
C LYS A 228 10.32 -18.16 -11.18
N ALA A 229 10.23 -17.88 -9.87
CA ALA A 229 9.59 -18.78 -8.92
C ALA A 229 8.10 -18.99 -9.23
N PHE A 230 7.36 -17.91 -9.50
CA PHE A 230 5.92 -18.00 -9.77
C PHE A 230 5.61 -18.72 -11.09
N ASN A 231 6.39 -18.45 -12.14
CA ASN A 231 6.24 -19.13 -13.42
C ASN A 231 6.57 -20.64 -13.32
N GLN A 232 7.60 -21.00 -12.54
CA GLN A 232 7.96 -22.42 -12.30
C GLN A 232 6.87 -23.19 -11.52
N LEU A 233 6.13 -22.52 -10.65
CA LEU A 233 4.98 -23.12 -9.94
C LEU A 233 3.77 -23.37 -10.87
N GLY A 234 3.73 -22.75 -12.04
CA GLY A 234 2.58 -22.83 -12.96
C GLY A 234 1.32 -22.14 -12.43
N ILE A 235 1.46 -21.27 -11.44
CA ILE A 235 0.35 -20.53 -10.82
C ILE A 235 -0.25 -19.54 -11.83
N LYS A 236 -1.58 -19.55 -11.94
CA LYS A 236 -2.31 -18.61 -12.82
C LYS A 236 -2.77 -17.36 -12.13
N THR A 237 -3.01 -17.43 -10.82
CA THR A 237 -3.52 -16.31 -10.03
C THR A 237 -2.71 -16.13 -8.75
N ILE A 238 -2.19 -14.93 -8.55
CA ILE A 238 -1.58 -14.50 -7.28
C ILE A 238 -2.56 -13.58 -6.58
N VAL A 239 -2.85 -13.86 -5.30
CA VAL A 239 -3.67 -13.01 -4.44
C VAL A 239 -2.79 -12.38 -3.38
N THR A 240 -2.85 -11.07 -3.24
CA THR A 240 -2.12 -10.35 -2.19
C THR A 240 -3.04 -9.40 -1.41
N PRO A 241 -2.95 -9.33 -0.08
CA PRO A 241 -3.68 -8.33 0.71
C PRO A 241 -2.97 -6.98 0.79
N CYS A 242 -1.78 -6.85 0.20
CA CYS A 242 -0.99 -5.62 0.25
C CYS A 242 -1.11 -4.82 -1.04
N SER A 243 -1.65 -3.60 -0.94
CA SER A 243 -1.81 -2.69 -2.09
C SER A 243 -0.48 -2.32 -2.76
N GLY A 244 0.61 -2.22 -1.98
CA GLY A 244 1.96 -1.98 -2.51
C GLY A 244 2.47 -3.18 -3.32
N CYS A 245 2.29 -4.40 -2.80
CA CYS A 245 2.64 -5.63 -3.52
C CYS A 245 1.80 -5.77 -4.79
N LEU A 246 0.48 -5.55 -4.71
CA LEU A 246 -0.39 -5.58 -5.89
C LEU A 246 0.13 -4.68 -7.00
N ASN A 247 0.41 -3.41 -6.68
CA ASN A 247 0.90 -2.46 -7.67
C ASN A 247 2.23 -2.91 -8.29
N THR A 248 3.13 -3.44 -7.49
CA THR A 248 4.45 -3.89 -7.95
C THR A 248 4.36 -5.14 -8.82
N LEU A 249 3.66 -6.17 -8.35
CA LEU A 249 3.52 -7.43 -9.07
C LEU A 249 2.73 -7.26 -10.37
N ARG A 250 1.72 -6.38 -10.39
CA ARG A 250 0.82 -6.20 -11.52
C ARG A 250 1.36 -5.22 -12.58
N ASN A 251 1.99 -4.13 -12.14
CA ASN A 251 2.34 -3.02 -13.01
C ASN A 251 3.84 -2.88 -13.28
N LEU A 252 4.72 -3.35 -12.38
CA LEU A 252 6.17 -3.21 -12.56
C LEU A 252 6.85 -4.50 -13.00
N TYR A 253 6.39 -5.66 -12.52
CA TYR A 253 7.00 -6.95 -12.91
C TYR A 253 6.92 -7.24 -14.42
N PRO A 254 5.81 -6.89 -15.13
CA PRO A 254 5.78 -7.04 -16.59
C PRO A 254 6.85 -6.24 -17.35
N GLU A 255 7.40 -5.18 -16.74
CA GLU A 255 8.52 -4.42 -17.32
C GLU A 255 9.87 -5.10 -17.08
N ILE A 256 9.95 -6.04 -16.10
CA ILE A 256 11.16 -6.79 -15.74
C ILE A 256 11.24 -8.11 -16.52
N GLY A 257 10.13 -8.83 -16.67
CA GLY A 257 10.10 -10.11 -17.34
C GLY A 257 8.69 -10.61 -17.66
N GLU A 258 8.60 -11.73 -18.34
CA GLU A 258 7.34 -12.34 -18.73
C GLU A 258 6.63 -12.94 -17.51
N CYS A 259 5.42 -12.45 -17.23
CA CYS A 259 4.57 -12.90 -16.13
C CYS A 259 3.45 -13.81 -16.66
N ALA A 260 3.55 -15.12 -16.44
CA ALA A 260 2.53 -16.10 -16.83
C ALA A 260 1.33 -16.18 -15.87
N PHE A 261 1.13 -15.16 -15.04
CA PHE A 261 0.12 -15.09 -13.98
C PHE A 261 -0.57 -13.72 -13.96
N GLN A 262 -1.80 -13.72 -13.45
CA GLN A 262 -2.50 -12.48 -13.09
C GLN A 262 -2.39 -12.20 -11.60
N VAL A 263 -2.53 -10.93 -11.20
CA VAL A 263 -2.48 -10.52 -9.78
C VAL A 263 -3.79 -9.86 -9.38
N LYS A 264 -4.40 -10.36 -8.31
CA LYS A 264 -5.61 -9.81 -7.68
C LYS A 264 -5.31 -9.33 -6.25
N HIS A 265 -5.99 -8.29 -5.82
CA HIS A 265 -6.02 -7.95 -4.39
C HIS A 265 -6.99 -8.87 -3.64
N SER A 266 -6.73 -9.14 -2.36
CA SER A 266 -7.62 -9.97 -1.53
C SER A 266 -9.09 -9.52 -1.55
N VAL A 267 -9.36 -8.22 -1.52
CA VAL A 267 -10.74 -7.71 -1.59
C VAL A 267 -11.46 -8.06 -2.90
N GLN A 268 -10.73 -8.24 -4.00
CA GLN A 268 -11.36 -8.65 -5.26
C GLN A 268 -11.83 -10.09 -5.21
N ILE A 269 -11.00 -11.00 -4.70
CA ILE A 269 -11.41 -12.42 -4.59
C ILE A 269 -12.54 -12.58 -3.56
N LEU A 270 -12.51 -11.83 -2.46
CA LEU A 270 -13.58 -11.87 -1.46
C LEU A 270 -14.90 -11.31 -2.02
N ALA A 271 -14.87 -10.24 -2.80
CA ALA A 271 -16.05 -9.71 -3.49
C ALA A 271 -16.58 -10.70 -4.55
N ASP A 272 -15.68 -11.40 -5.28
CA ASP A 272 -16.07 -12.46 -6.21
C ASP A 272 -16.81 -13.59 -5.47
N LEU A 273 -16.26 -14.07 -4.33
CA LEU A 273 -16.87 -15.13 -3.53
C LEU A 273 -18.25 -14.74 -2.94
N LEU A 274 -18.42 -13.47 -2.56
CA LEU A 274 -19.71 -12.94 -2.11
C LEU A 274 -20.73 -12.94 -3.26
N ARG A 275 -20.35 -12.47 -4.46
CA ARG A 275 -21.23 -12.44 -5.64
C ARG A 275 -21.64 -13.85 -6.11
N GLU A 276 -20.73 -14.81 -5.94
CA GLU A 276 -20.97 -16.23 -6.26
C GLU A 276 -21.78 -16.96 -5.17
N GLY A 277 -22.10 -16.29 -4.05
CA GLY A 277 -22.81 -16.90 -2.92
C GLY A 277 -21.98 -17.90 -2.10
N LYS A 278 -20.67 -18.00 -2.36
CA LYS A 278 -19.75 -18.90 -1.65
C LYS A 278 -19.39 -18.39 -0.25
N LEU A 279 -19.48 -17.09 -0.03
CA LEU A 279 -19.41 -16.49 1.30
C LEU A 279 -20.77 -15.87 1.62
N GLN A 280 -21.27 -16.15 2.82
CA GLN A 280 -22.56 -15.66 3.27
C GLN A 280 -22.39 -14.90 4.61
N PRO A 281 -22.35 -13.57 4.59
CA PRO A 281 -22.39 -12.76 5.81
C PRO A 281 -23.75 -12.95 6.52
N LYS A 282 -23.72 -13.59 7.69
CA LYS A 282 -24.95 -13.96 8.46
C LYS A 282 -25.05 -13.18 9.76
N HIS A 283 -23.89 -12.87 10.37
CA HIS A 283 -23.83 -12.19 11.66
C HIS A 283 -23.92 -10.68 11.45
N ARG A 284 -24.88 -10.08 12.11
CA ARG A 284 -25.18 -8.65 11.99
C ARG A 284 -24.15 -7.82 12.75
N ILE A 285 -23.59 -6.79 12.11
CA ILE A 285 -22.72 -5.81 12.74
C ILE A 285 -23.44 -4.47 12.73
N LYS A 286 -23.93 -4.03 13.89
CA LYS A 286 -24.62 -2.72 14.02
C LYS A 286 -23.60 -1.63 14.28
N LYS A 287 -22.92 -1.17 13.23
CA LYS A 287 -21.94 -0.08 13.29
C LYS A 287 -22.01 0.81 12.04
N THR A 288 -21.68 2.07 12.26
CA THR A 288 -21.40 3.00 11.16
C THR A 288 -19.91 3.04 10.92
N VAL A 289 -19.49 2.70 9.70
CA VAL A 289 -18.07 2.68 9.31
C VAL A 289 -17.79 3.68 8.21
N THR A 290 -16.55 4.14 8.15
CA THR A 290 -16.04 4.88 6.99
C THR A 290 -14.83 4.18 6.39
N TYR A 291 -14.65 4.29 5.07
CA TYR A 291 -13.61 3.56 4.35
C TYR A 291 -12.51 4.50 3.83
N HIS A 292 -11.26 4.19 4.18
CA HIS A 292 -10.10 4.83 3.59
C HIS A 292 -9.64 4.07 2.34
N ASP A 293 -9.65 4.73 1.18
CA ASP A 293 -9.09 4.19 -0.06
C ASP A 293 -7.55 4.22 -0.02
N PRO A 294 -6.86 3.06 0.05
CA PRO A 294 -5.41 3.03 -0.03
C PRO A 294 -4.93 3.51 -1.40
N CYS A 295 -3.96 4.42 -1.43
CA CYS A 295 -3.53 5.05 -2.67
C CYS A 295 -3.04 4.05 -3.74
N HIS A 296 -2.35 2.98 -3.33
CA HIS A 296 -1.86 1.97 -4.26
C HIS A 296 -2.95 0.98 -4.73
N LEU A 297 -4.02 0.78 -3.95
CA LEU A 297 -5.18 0.03 -4.38
C LEU A 297 -6.08 0.86 -5.30
N GLY A 298 -6.39 2.09 -4.88
CA GLY A 298 -7.26 3.01 -5.62
C GLY A 298 -6.55 3.66 -6.81
N ARG A 299 -5.75 4.71 -6.56
CA ARG A 299 -5.16 5.52 -7.64
C ARG A 299 -4.25 4.74 -8.58
N HIS A 300 -3.38 3.87 -8.05
CA HIS A 300 -2.43 3.13 -8.87
C HIS A 300 -3.02 1.86 -9.51
N ALA A 301 -3.97 1.18 -8.86
CA ALA A 301 -4.54 -0.08 -9.37
C ALA A 301 -6.02 0.04 -9.82
N LYS A 302 -6.68 1.19 -9.58
CA LYS A 302 -8.09 1.47 -9.95
C LYS A 302 -9.11 0.49 -9.36
N ILE A 303 -8.85 0.01 -8.14
CA ILE A 303 -9.75 -0.87 -7.40
C ILE A 303 -10.39 -0.07 -6.27
N PHE A 304 -11.66 0.33 -6.45
CA PHE A 304 -12.43 1.16 -5.53
C PHE A 304 -13.71 0.48 -5.03
N ASP A 305 -14.34 -0.35 -5.86
CA ASP A 305 -15.67 -0.87 -5.60
C ASP A 305 -15.64 -2.14 -4.75
N ALA A 306 -14.69 -3.05 -4.99
CA ALA A 306 -14.63 -4.33 -4.27
C ALA A 306 -14.64 -4.19 -2.72
N PRO A 307 -13.89 -3.28 -2.08
CA PRO A 307 -14.02 -3.08 -0.63
C PRO A 307 -15.40 -2.59 -0.20
N ARG A 308 -16.02 -1.73 -1.01
CA ARG A 308 -17.37 -1.20 -0.76
C ARG A 308 -18.45 -2.26 -0.92
N GLU A 309 -18.31 -3.15 -1.90
CA GLU A 309 -19.19 -4.31 -2.09
C GLU A 309 -19.15 -5.21 -0.85
N ILE A 310 -17.94 -5.50 -0.33
CA ILE A 310 -17.77 -6.28 0.89
C ILE A 310 -18.49 -5.62 2.07
N LEU A 311 -18.22 -4.33 2.32
CA LEU A 311 -18.83 -3.61 3.44
C LEU A 311 -20.36 -3.54 3.34
N LYS A 312 -20.89 -3.33 2.15
CA LYS A 312 -22.34 -3.29 1.90
C LYS A 312 -23.02 -4.66 2.03
N ALA A 313 -22.29 -5.75 1.82
CA ALA A 313 -22.81 -7.10 1.99
C ALA A 313 -22.99 -7.50 3.46
N ILE A 314 -22.39 -6.79 4.42
CA ILE A 314 -22.46 -7.08 5.86
C ILE A 314 -23.78 -6.58 6.43
N PRO A 315 -24.65 -7.46 6.97
CA PRO A 315 -25.93 -7.06 7.53
C PRO A 315 -25.78 -6.09 8.70
N GLY A 316 -26.48 -4.97 8.66
CA GLY A 316 -26.52 -3.97 9.74
C GLY A 316 -25.37 -2.98 9.73
N LEU A 317 -24.37 -3.16 8.88
CA LEU A 317 -23.28 -2.20 8.70
C LEU A 317 -23.77 -1.03 7.85
N THR A 318 -23.43 0.19 8.27
CA THR A 318 -23.72 1.40 7.51
C THR A 318 -22.41 2.03 7.05
N LEU A 319 -22.19 2.10 5.75
CA LEU A 319 -21.04 2.79 5.18
C LEU A 319 -21.35 4.28 4.99
N LYS A 320 -20.59 5.13 5.66
CA LYS A 320 -20.57 6.59 5.42
C LYS A 320 -19.23 6.95 4.79
N GLU A 321 -19.27 7.56 3.62
CA GLU A 321 -18.05 7.98 2.93
C GLU A 321 -17.50 9.28 3.53
N MET A 322 -16.17 9.41 3.54
CA MET A 322 -15.51 10.70 3.78
C MET A 322 -15.69 11.61 2.55
N ASN A 323 -15.45 12.91 2.70
CA ASN A 323 -15.54 13.83 1.55
C ASN A 323 -14.53 13.46 0.45
N ARG A 324 -13.28 13.17 0.83
CA ARG A 324 -12.23 12.77 -0.12
C ARG A 324 -12.14 11.27 -0.24
N ILE A 325 -12.76 10.71 -1.30
CA ILE A 325 -12.80 9.27 -1.58
C ILE A 325 -12.17 8.95 -2.94
N ARG A 326 -11.99 7.68 -3.21
CA ARG A 326 -11.54 7.16 -4.50
C ARG A 326 -10.23 7.82 -4.94
N ASP A 327 -10.17 8.36 -6.13
CA ASP A 327 -9.00 9.06 -6.68
C ASP A 327 -8.61 10.30 -5.86
N TYR A 328 -9.55 10.93 -5.18
CA TYR A 328 -9.33 12.11 -4.32
C TYR A 328 -9.01 11.76 -2.87
N SER A 329 -8.95 10.48 -2.49
CA SER A 329 -8.65 10.07 -1.12
C SER A 329 -7.35 10.69 -0.60
N PHE A 330 -7.38 11.31 0.59
CA PHE A 330 -6.17 11.81 1.24
C PHE A 330 -5.30 10.62 1.70
N CYS A 331 -3.98 10.73 1.59
CA CYS A 331 -3.07 9.65 1.90
C CYS A 331 -3.02 9.36 3.41
N CYS A 332 -2.82 8.09 3.78
CA CYS A 332 -2.58 7.71 5.18
C CYS A 332 -1.21 8.15 5.74
N GLY A 333 -0.26 8.55 4.89
CA GLY A 333 1.09 8.96 5.32
C GLY A 333 2.15 7.85 5.31
N GLY A 334 1.77 6.57 5.32
CA GLY A 334 2.69 5.45 5.55
C GLY A 334 3.59 5.04 4.37
N GLY A 335 3.31 5.55 3.14
CA GLY A 335 3.97 5.11 1.92
C GLY A 335 5.33 5.75 1.63
N GLY A 336 5.97 5.32 0.52
CA GLY A 336 7.18 5.95 -0.02
C GLY A 336 8.41 5.94 0.88
N GLY A 337 8.46 5.05 1.88
CA GLY A 337 9.52 5.03 2.89
C GLY A 337 9.41 6.13 3.96
N VAL A 338 8.37 6.97 3.90
CA VAL A 338 8.17 8.10 4.82
C VAL A 338 8.01 7.61 6.25
N ARG A 339 7.24 6.55 6.49
CA ARG A 339 7.06 5.98 7.83
C ARG A 339 8.40 5.61 8.51
N THR A 340 9.35 5.06 7.78
CA THR A 340 10.66 4.71 8.30
C THR A 340 11.58 5.91 8.45
N GLY A 341 11.50 6.87 7.52
CA GLY A 341 12.40 8.03 7.51
C GLY A 341 11.93 9.22 8.31
N LYS A 342 10.61 9.37 8.50
CA LYS A 342 9.96 10.56 9.07
C LYS A 342 8.64 10.16 9.77
N ILE A 343 8.76 9.41 10.86
CA ILE A 343 7.59 8.83 11.54
C ILE A 343 6.59 9.92 12.00
N ASP A 344 7.06 11.03 12.56
CA ASP A 344 6.19 12.10 13.03
C ASP A 344 5.35 12.72 11.89
N PHE A 345 5.96 12.90 10.72
CA PHE A 345 5.24 13.34 9.54
C PHE A 345 4.23 12.29 9.04
N ALA A 346 4.58 11.02 9.08
CA ALA A 346 3.67 9.94 8.71
C ALA A 346 2.44 9.91 9.63
N LEU A 347 2.65 10.02 10.93
CA LEU A 347 1.59 10.02 11.95
C LEU A 347 0.74 11.30 11.89
N ALA A 348 1.34 12.47 11.74
CA ALA A 348 0.59 13.71 11.54
C ALA A 348 -0.31 13.69 10.28
N THR A 349 0.15 12.95 9.24
CA THR A 349 -0.67 12.74 8.03
C THR A 349 -1.83 11.79 8.31
N ALA A 350 -1.59 10.70 9.09
CA ALA A 350 -2.64 9.79 9.53
C ALA A 350 -3.69 10.50 10.38
N GLU A 351 -3.26 11.34 11.32
CA GLU A 351 -4.16 12.13 12.19
C GLU A 351 -5.15 12.94 11.37
N ARG A 352 -4.68 13.66 10.34
CA ARG A 352 -5.55 14.45 9.46
C ARG A 352 -6.61 13.58 8.80
N ARG A 353 -6.24 12.37 8.36
CA ARG A 353 -7.19 11.45 7.75
C ARG A 353 -8.16 10.84 8.75
N ILE A 354 -7.71 10.57 9.98
CA ILE A 354 -8.56 10.11 11.09
C ILE A 354 -9.58 11.19 11.47
N ARG A 355 -9.18 12.46 11.51
CA ARG A 355 -10.10 13.58 11.76
C ARG A 355 -11.18 13.69 10.68
N GLU A 356 -10.81 13.55 9.41
CA GLU A 356 -11.79 13.48 8.31
C GLU A 356 -12.74 12.27 8.43
N ALA A 357 -12.26 11.16 8.97
CA ALA A 357 -13.11 10.01 9.28
C ALA A 357 -14.08 10.31 10.44
N LEU A 358 -13.62 10.99 11.49
CA LEU A 358 -14.46 11.43 12.62
C LEU A 358 -15.55 12.44 12.17
N ASP A 359 -15.24 13.33 11.22
CA ASP A 359 -16.18 14.31 10.69
C ASP A 359 -17.39 13.66 10.00
N THR A 360 -17.26 12.40 9.55
CA THR A 360 -18.40 11.63 9.01
C THR A 360 -19.42 11.20 10.07
N GLY A 361 -19.02 11.25 11.35
CA GLY A 361 -19.78 10.67 12.46
C GLY A 361 -19.75 9.13 12.45
N ALA A 362 -18.79 8.51 11.76
CA ALA A 362 -18.60 7.06 11.82
C ALA A 362 -17.97 6.66 13.15
N GLU A 363 -18.35 5.45 13.63
CA GLU A 363 -17.81 4.84 14.84
C GLU A 363 -16.48 4.15 14.59
N MET A 364 -16.20 3.80 13.31
CA MET A 364 -15.05 2.98 12.95
C MET A 364 -14.46 3.41 11.59
N LEU A 365 -13.12 3.47 11.53
CA LEU A 365 -12.36 3.59 10.30
C LEU A 365 -11.94 2.20 9.81
N THR A 366 -12.10 1.94 8.51
CA THR A 366 -11.64 0.69 7.89
C THR A 366 -10.82 0.95 6.64
N THR A 367 -9.95 0.01 6.30
CA THR A 367 -9.10 0.06 5.10
C THR A 367 -8.72 -1.37 4.64
N ALA A 368 -8.04 -1.50 3.50
CA ALA A 368 -7.58 -2.76 2.93
C ALA A 368 -6.10 -2.67 2.53
N CYS A 369 -5.23 -2.24 3.44
CA CYS A 369 -3.80 -2.12 3.17
C CYS A 369 -2.99 -2.16 4.48
N PRO A 370 -1.95 -3.01 4.59
CA PRO A 370 -1.19 -3.16 5.84
C PRO A 370 -0.48 -1.87 6.28
N PHE A 371 0.07 -1.10 5.34
CA PHE A 371 0.71 0.18 5.66
C PHE A 371 -0.26 1.23 6.17
N CYS A 372 -1.49 1.27 5.62
CA CYS A 372 -2.53 2.15 6.12
C CYS A 372 -2.98 1.70 7.51
N SER A 373 -3.20 0.39 7.71
CA SER A 373 -3.59 -0.19 9.00
C SER A 373 -2.57 0.14 10.09
N GLN A 374 -1.28 -0.12 9.85
CA GLN A 374 -0.21 0.23 10.79
C GLN A 374 -0.23 1.72 11.15
N ASN A 375 -0.30 2.59 10.15
CA ASN A 375 -0.16 4.02 10.37
C ASN A 375 -1.37 4.61 11.14
N PHE A 376 -2.58 4.10 10.85
CA PHE A 376 -3.78 4.48 11.59
C PHE A 376 -3.80 3.95 13.02
N LEU A 377 -3.43 2.68 13.23
CA LEU A 377 -3.36 2.08 14.56
C LEU A 377 -2.33 2.80 15.45
N ASP A 378 -1.15 3.09 14.92
CA ASP A 378 -0.12 3.80 15.68
C ASP A 378 -0.57 5.22 16.05
N GLU A 379 -1.22 5.93 15.12
CA GLU A 379 -1.72 7.27 15.40
C GLU A 379 -2.89 7.25 16.39
N LEU A 380 -3.84 6.35 16.27
CA LEU A 380 -4.92 6.20 17.25
C LEU A 380 -4.38 5.91 18.64
N ASN A 381 -3.37 5.03 18.74
CA ASN A 381 -2.72 4.71 20.02
C ASN A 381 -1.95 5.93 20.59
N ARG A 382 -1.37 6.77 19.72
CA ARG A 382 -0.58 7.94 20.12
C ARG A 382 -1.44 9.14 20.52
N SER A 383 -2.46 9.44 19.72
CA SER A 383 -3.24 10.68 19.81
C SER A 383 -4.36 10.64 20.84
N GLY A 384 -4.79 9.44 21.26
CA GLY A 384 -5.96 9.27 22.11
C GLY A 384 -7.28 9.62 21.43
N LEU A 385 -7.30 9.79 20.08
CA LEU A 385 -8.54 9.96 19.33
C LEU A 385 -9.42 8.73 19.44
N THR A 386 -10.68 8.94 19.77
CA THR A 386 -11.64 7.86 19.97
C THR A 386 -12.30 7.49 18.65
N LEU A 387 -11.71 6.57 17.90
CA LEU A 387 -12.25 5.97 16.69
C LEU A 387 -11.81 4.51 16.63
N GLU A 388 -12.76 3.60 16.49
CA GLU A 388 -12.42 2.18 16.31
C GLU A 388 -11.73 1.96 14.96
N PHE A 389 -10.92 0.91 14.87
CA PHE A 389 -10.27 0.51 13.63
C PHE A 389 -10.43 -0.98 13.41
N ALA A 390 -10.78 -1.37 12.18
CA ALA A 390 -10.73 -2.75 11.70
C ALA A 390 -10.33 -2.81 10.21
N ASP A 391 -9.64 -3.87 9.80
CA ASP A 391 -9.44 -4.17 8.38
C ASP A 391 -10.77 -4.65 7.76
N VAL A 392 -11.01 -4.36 6.48
CA VAL A 392 -12.20 -4.82 5.74
C VAL A 392 -12.37 -6.35 5.85
N VAL A 393 -11.25 -7.08 5.83
CA VAL A 393 -11.25 -8.54 5.93
C VAL A 393 -11.73 -9.01 7.32
N GLU A 394 -11.40 -8.27 8.37
CA GLU A 394 -11.86 -8.56 9.72
C GLU A 394 -13.38 -8.43 9.85
N LEU A 395 -13.95 -7.34 9.33
CA LEU A 395 -15.40 -7.11 9.36
C LEU A 395 -16.16 -8.20 8.60
N LEU A 396 -15.64 -8.60 7.42
CA LEU A 396 -16.24 -9.69 6.67
C LEU A 396 -16.14 -11.01 7.46
N HIS A 397 -14.97 -11.31 8.05
CA HIS A 397 -14.78 -12.52 8.87
C HIS A 397 -15.78 -12.56 10.04
N GLN A 398 -15.92 -11.44 10.74
CA GLN A 398 -16.90 -11.33 11.84
C GLN A 398 -18.32 -11.59 11.38
N SER A 399 -18.68 -11.10 10.19
CA SER A 399 -20.02 -11.30 9.64
C SER A 399 -20.28 -12.72 9.13
N VAL A 400 -19.25 -13.44 8.68
CA VAL A 400 -19.36 -14.84 8.23
C VAL A 400 -19.32 -15.82 9.39
N PHE A 401 -18.39 -15.66 10.34
CA PHE A 401 -18.10 -16.65 11.40
C PHE A 401 -18.59 -16.24 12.80
N GLY A 402 -18.96 -14.98 12.99
CA GLY A 402 -19.38 -14.41 14.27
C GLY A 402 -18.25 -13.74 15.05
N GLU A 403 -18.67 -12.92 16.03
CA GLU A 403 -17.78 -12.09 16.84
C GLU A 403 -16.82 -12.94 17.70
N GLU A 404 -17.32 -14.00 18.33
CA GLU A 404 -16.50 -14.87 19.18
C GLU A 404 -15.37 -15.55 18.41
N ALA A 405 -15.66 -16.06 17.20
CA ALA A 405 -14.66 -16.69 16.34
C ALA A 405 -13.59 -15.68 15.92
N THR A 406 -13.98 -14.45 15.60
CA THR A 406 -13.07 -13.36 15.23
C THR A 406 -12.20 -12.94 16.41
N ARG A 407 -12.78 -12.80 17.60
CA ARG A 407 -12.05 -12.47 18.83
C ARG A 407 -10.98 -13.53 19.17
N LYS A 408 -11.33 -14.81 19.09
CA LYS A 408 -10.38 -15.92 19.35
C LYS A 408 -9.14 -15.84 18.45
N ILE A 409 -9.31 -15.43 17.17
CA ILE A 409 -8.17 -15.25 16.25
C ILE A 409 -7.30 -14.05 16.63
N LYS A 410 -7.90 -12.95 17.09
CA LYS A 410 -7.15 -11.77 17.56
C LYS A 410 -6.33 -12.07 18.81
N GLU A 411 -6.89 -12.85 19.74
CA GLU A 411 -6.27 -13.18 21.03
C GLU A 411 -5.24 -14.32 20.91
N ALA A 412 -5.29 -15.12 19.85
CA ALA A 412 -4.34 -16.21 19.62
C ALA A 412 -2.93 -15.66 19.31
N LYS A 413 -2.00 -15.81 20.27
CA LYS A 413 -0.59 -15.40 20.18
C LYS A 413 0.28 -16.39 19.40
#